data_bde537ff3eab08d64b435a448be07e72
#
_entry.id   bde537ff3eab08d64b435a448be07e72
#
_cell.length_a   1.000
_cell.length_b   1.000
_cell.length_c   1.000
_cell.angle_alpha   90.00
_cell.angle_beta   90.00
_cell.angle_gamma   90.00
#
_symmetry.space_group_name_H-M   'P 1'
#
loop_
_entity.id
_entity.type
_entity.pdbx_description
1 polymer ?
#
loop_
_entity_poly.entity_id
_entity_poly.type
_entity_poly.pdbx_seq_one_letter_code
_entity_poly.pdbx_strand_id
1 'polypeptide(L)'
;AGVGGVEQPLVFFAAAPRVAQLAADELPDAQRRAARLFPAAALATWPQVEDDLSLADAECIDFLFFVHDRHAGNKEAARQYLAWETGLIAQMSAAEIASFAPLTPAEPVATRLVHGGRGEPGQGAHGVNPPVSRLSTVLFDNVAAMREARSRRDQERVLSYGARGNPTGHALEDLVTELEGGYRSKLFATGLQAISQTLLAYLRPGDHLLVSDGVYGPVRRLARELLEPFGVQVQYFAANGHGLQDALRANTRMVYCENPGSLLYELVDLPAVAALCKPRNILLAVDNTWASGYLQQPLALGADISIMALTKYLGGHSDVMMGSVCTTREAFPALSRMSDTCGCTVSPDDAWLVLRGARSLASRMAVHERQGLQIAHWLQGREEVARVYHPALPEHPGHALWQRDFKGSNGLLSFAFADADSARAEAFVNGLRLFGIGASWGGYESLVTLAEVGERSTSPALPGTLVRLHVGLEDVGSLQRDLDQAFRA
;
A
#
# COMPACT_ATOMS: atom_id res chain seq x y z
N ALA A 1 -9.90 -35.15 2.77
CA ALA A 1 -10.72 -35.78 1.81
C ALA A 1 -10.37 -35.42 0.38
N GLY A 2 -9.65 -36.20 -0.30
CA GLY A 2 -9.56 -36.15 -1.76
C GLY A 2 -8.90 -34.91 -2.37
N VAL A 3 -8.11 -34.21 -1.64
CA VAL A 3 -7.30 -33.11 -2.22
C VAL A 3 -6.09 -33.76 -2.87
N GLY A 4 -6.19 -34.03 -4.16
CA GLY A 4 -5.08 -34.54 -4.97
C GLY A 4 -4.53 -35.92 -4.62
N GLY A 5 -5.29 -36.77 -3.91
CA GLY A 5 -4.82 -38.11 -3.53
C GLY A 5 -3.67 -38.11 -2.52
N VAL A 6 -3.37 -37.00 -1.91
CA VAL A 6 -2.42 -36.88 -0.82
C VAL A 6 -3.11 -37.21 0.49
N GLU A 7 -2.42 -37.85 1.41
CA GLU A 7 -2.88 -37.99 2.79
C GLU A 7 -3.23 -36.62 3.33
N GLN A 8 -4.44 -36.50 3.81
CA GLN A 8 -5.00 -35.21 4.19
C GLN A 8 -4.45 -34.80 5.53
N PRO A 9 -4.25 -33.51 5.79
CA PRO A 9 -3.88 -33.07 7.11
C PRO A 9 -4.95 -33.52 8.11
N LEU A 10 -4.54 -33.92 9.26
CA LEU A 10 -5.44 -34.25 10.38
C LEU A 10 -6.46 -33.13 10.60
N VAL A 11 -6.01 -31.90 10.47
CA VAL A 11 -6.82 -30.68 10.53
C VAL A 11 -7.95 -30.66 9.48
N PHE A 12 -7.66 -31.08 8.27
CA PHE A 12 -8.65 -31.10 7.19
C PHE A 12 -9.71 -32.19 7.42
N PHE A 13 -9.31 -33.34 7.93
CA PHE A 13 -10.23 -34.41 8.33
C PHE A 13 -11.09 -34.00 9.53
N ALA A 14 -10.53 -33.20 10.42
CA ALA A 14 -11.23 -32.72 11.60
C ALA A 14 -12.35 -31.72 11.26
N ALA A 15 -12.17 -30.88 10.26
CA ALA A 15 -13.16 -29.89 9.87
C ALA A 15 -14.42 -30.49 9.26
N ALA A 16 -14.30 -31.60 8.53
CA ALA A 16 -15.41 -32.19 7.80
C ALA A 16 -16.57 -32.70 8.67
N PRO A 17 -16.35 -33.43 9.75
CA PRO A 17 -17.44 -33.86 10.64
C PRO A 17 -18.16 -32.69 11.33
N ARG A 18 -17.47 -31.60 11.61
CA ARG A 18 -18.07 -30.43 12.26
C ARG A 18 -18.91 -29.57 11.33
N VAL A 19 -18.64 -29.55 10.05
CA VAL A 19 -19.56 -28.94 9.08
C VAL A 19 -20.94 -29.59 9.18
N ALA A 20 -20.98 -30.90 9.52
CA ALA A 20 -22.23 -31.62 9.76
C ALA A 20 -22.83 -31.38 11.16
N GLN A 21 -22.08 -30.81 12.09
CA GLN A 21 -22.51 -30.53 13.47
C GLN A 21 -22.82 -29.06 13.74
N LEU A 22 -22.59 -28.18 12.75
CA LEU A 22 -22.98 -26.78 12.85
C LEU A 22 -24.48 -26.63 13.07
N ALA A 23 -24.92 -25.56 13.70
CA ALA A 23 -26.33 -25.28 13.91
C ALA A 23 -27.11 -25.36 12.58
N ALA A 24 -28.34 -25.83 12.61
CA ALA A 24 -29.10 -26.16 11.40
C ALA A 24 -29.30 -24.98 10.45
N ASP A 25 -29.19 -23.76 10.94
CA ASP A 25 -29.25 -22.49 10.21
C ASP A 25 -27.89 -22.12 9.56
N GLU A 26 -26.77 -22.57 10.09
CA GLU A 26 -25.42 -22.33 9.58
C GLU A 26 -24.96 -23.42 8.58
N LEU A 27 -25.48 -24.64 8.75
CA LEU A 27 -25.11 -25.79 7.92
C LEU A 27 -25.29 -25.56 6.41
N PRO A 28 -26.39 -24.95 5.90
CA PRO A 28 -26.56 -24.72 4.47
C PRO A 28 -25.51 -23.78 3.88
N ASP A 29 -25.01 -22.84 4.65
CA ASP A 29 -23.99 -21.90 4.18
C ASP A 29 -22.59 -22.52 4.17
N ALA A 30 -22.21 -23.21 5.22
CA ALA A 30 -20.96 -23.97 5.29
C ALA A 30 -20.88 -25.06 4.21
N GLN A 31 -21.95 -25.80 3.96
CA GLN A 31 -22.02 -26.77 2.87
C GLN A 31 -21.91 -26.13 1.48
N ARG A 32 -22.57 -24.99 1.25
CA ARG A 32 -22.45 -24.23 0.00
C ARG A 32 -21.04 -23.72 -0.22
N ARG A 33 -20.39 -23.24 0.82
CA ARG A 33 -19.00 -22.78 0.78
C ARG A 33 -18.06 -23.96 0.50
N ALA A 34 -18.17 -25.05 1.23
CA ALA A 34 -17.37 -26.25 1.02
C ALA A 34 -17.56 -26.86 -0.38
N ALA A 35 -18.77 -26.88 -0.92
CA ALA A 35 -19.08 -27.38 -2.27
C ALA A 35 -18.43 -26.55 -3.40
N ARG A 36 -18.08 -25.28 -3.15
CA ARG A 36 -17.32 -24.47 -4.10
C ARG A 36 -15.86 -24.90 -4.22
N LEU A 37 -15.30 -25.47 -3.15
CA LEU A 37 -13.91 -25.92 -3.11
C LEU A 37 -13.77 -27.39 -3.53
N PHE A 38 -14.72 -28.23 -3.19
CA PHE A 38 -14.63 -29.67 -3.34
C PHE A 38 -15.81 -30.23 -4.13
N PRO A 39 -15.59 -31.22 -5.03
CA PRO A 39 -16.67 -31.96 -5.65
C PRO A 39 -17.52 -32.71 -4.60
N ALA A 40 -18.83 -32.84 -4.83
CA ALA A 40 -19.74 -33.52 -3.92
C ALA A 40 -19.28 -34.93 -3.54
N ALA A 41 -18.65 -35.66 -4.49
CA ALA A 41 -18.08 -36.98 -4.23
C ALA A 41 -16.94 -36.98 -3.21
N ALA A 42 -16.15 -35.91 -3.15
CA ALA A 42 -15.06 -35.76 -2.17
C ALA A 42 -15.61 -35.44 -0.77
N LEU A 43 -16.70 -34.69 -0.68
CA LEU A 43 -17.38 -34.40 0.58
C LEU A 43 -18.06 -35.68 1.17
N ALA A 44 -18.55 -36.55 0.31
CA ALA A 44 -19.23 -37.80 0.73
C ALA A 44 -18.25 -38.86 1.28
N THR A 45 -16.96 -38.77 0.94
CA THR A 45 -15.92 -39.73 1.36
C THR A 45 -15.10 -39.26 2.55
N TRP A 46 -15.46 -38.16 3.20
CA TRP A 46 -14.77 -37.68 4.39
C TRP A 46 -14.93 -38.68 5.55
N PRO A 47 -13.84 -39.07 6.20
CA PRO A 47 -13.91 -39.97 7.33
C PRO A 47 -14.66 -39.34 8.50
N GLN A 48 -15.42 -40.13 9.20
CA GLN A 48 -16.00 -39.73 10.48
C GLN A 48 -14.89 -39.75 11.52
N VAL A 49 -14.60 -38.60 12.12
CA VAL A 49 -13.67 -38.48 13.24
C VAL A 49 -14.48 -38.35 14.53
N GLU A 50 -14.07 -39.07 15.54
CA GLU A 50 -14.77 -39.12 16.82
C GLU A 50 -14.76 -37.79 17.59
N ASP A 51 -15.72 -37.64 18.45
CA ASP A 51 -16.42 -36.48 19.01
C ASP A 51 -15.65 -35.42 19.83
N ASP A 52 -14.35 -35.28 19.74
CA ASP A 52 -13.62 -34.38 20.65
C ASP A 52 -12.94 -33.18 19.95
N LEU A 53 -13.64 -32.56 19.03
CA LEU A 53 -13.09 -31.44 18.27
C LEU A 53 -13.61 -30.10 18.79
N SER A 54 -12.67 -29.27 19.25
CA SER A 54 -12.86 -27.92 19.80
C SER A 54 -12.88 -26.84 18.72
N LEU A 55 -12.96 -25.57 19.08
CA LEU A 55 -12.94 -24.36 18.24
C LEU A 55 -11.94 -24.34 17.06
N ALA A 56 -10.90 -25.19 17.10
CA ALA A 56 -9.90 -25.33 16.04
C ALA A 56 -10.47 -25.70 14.65
N ASP A 57 -11.68 -26.25 14.57
CA ASP A 57 -12.25 -26.73 13.30
C ASP A 57 -12.86 -25.60 12.49
N ALA A 58 -13.44 -24.59 13.13
CA ALA A 58 -13.93 -23.39 12.46
C ALA A 58 -12.77 -22.61 11.82
N GLU A 59 -11.65 -22.52 12.53
CA GLU A 59 -10.42 -21.88 12.06
C GLU A 59 -9.81 -22.60 10.85
N CYS A 60 -9.90 -23.93 10.82
CA CYS A 60 -9.45 -24.73 9.69
C CYS A 60 -10.29 -24.52 8.43
N ILE A 61 -11.60 -24.37 8.58
CA ILE A 61 -12.50 -24.05 7.47
C ILE A 61 -12.16 -22.67 6.92
N ASP A 62 -11.93 -21.69 7.77
CA ASP A 62 -11.55 -20.33 7.38
C ASP A 62 -10.17 -20.30 6.68
N PHE A 63 -9.22 -21.11 7.14
CA PHE A 63 -7.94 -21.30 6.48
C PHE A 63 -8.07 -21.89 5.07
N LEU A 64 -8.92 -22.87 4.87
CA LEU A 64 -9.20 -23.45 3.55
C LEU A 64 -9.83 -22.43 2.60
N PHE A 65 -10.72 -21.57 3.09
CA PHE A 65 -11.26 -20.48 2.30
C PHE A 65 -10.23 -19.40 1.99
N PHE A 66 -9.37 -19.07 2.94
CA PHE A 66 -8.25 -18.16 2.73
C PHE A 66 -7.31 -18.64 1.61
N VAL A 67 -6.95 -19.93 1.60
CA VAL A 67 -6.13 -20.53 0.54
C VAL A 67 -6.85 -20.47 -0.81
N HIS A 68 -8.16 -20.77 -0.84
CA HIS A 68 -8.96 -20.65 -2.05
C HIS A 68 -8.99 -19.22 -2.60
N ASP A 69 -9.27 -18.24 -1.75
CA ASP A 69 -9.39 -16.84 -2.14
C ASP A 69 -8.02 -16.28 -2.61
N ARG A 70 -6.94 -16.66 -1.91
CA ARG A 70 -5.58 -16.25 -2.28
C ARG A 70 -5.14 -16.75 -3.67
N HIS A 71 -5.65 -17.90 -4.10
CA HIS A 71 -5.38 -18.45 -5.43
C HIS A 71 -6.43 -18.02 -6.49
N ALA A 72 -7.16 -16.93 -6.22
CA ALA A 72 -8.10 -16.29 -7.15
C ALA A 72 -9.10 -17.26 -7.79
N GLY A 73 -9.61 -18.21 -7.02
CA GLY A 73 -10.57 -19.20 -7.49
C GLY A 73 -9.98 -20.32 -8.36
N ASN A 74 -8.64 -20.37 -8.52
CA ASN A 74 -7.99 -21.50 -9.19
C ASN A 74 -7.99 -22.72 -8.27
N LYS A 75 -9.01 -23.59 -8.46
CA LYS A 75 -9.21 -24.77 -7.63
C LYS A 75 -8.04 -25.75 -7.68
N GLU A 76 -7.35 -25.85 -8.80
CA GLU A 76 -6.21 -26.75 -8.96
C GLU A 76 -4.98 -26.23 -8.19
N ALA A 77 -4.68 -24.95 -8.28
CA ALA A 77 -3.60 -24.33 -7.52
C ALA A 77 -3.86 -24.40 -6.00
N ALA A 78 -5.10 -24.17 -5.57
CA ALA A 78 -5.48 -24.32 -4.17
C ALA A 78 -5.32 -25.77 -3.67
N ARG A 79 -5.69 -26.76 -4.49
CA ARG A 79 -5.49 -28.19 -4.17
C ARG A 79 -4.02 -28.57 -4.08
N GLN A 80 -3.18 -28.09 -5.00
CA GLN A 80 -1.75 -28.35 -5.00
C GLN A 80 -1.08 -27.73 -3.78
N TYR A 81 -1.45 -26.52 -3.42
CA TYR A 81 -0.96 -25.85 -2.22
C TYR A 81 -1.36 -26.61 -0.95
N LEU A 82 -2.63 -26.97 -0.82
CA LEU A 82 -3.13 -27.77 0.31
C LEU A 82 -2.46 -29.15 0.37
N ALA A 83 -2.23 -29.79 -0.76
CA ALA A 83 -1.52 -31.07 -0.82
C ALA A 83 -0.06 -30.94 -0.35
N TRP A 84 0.60 -29.85 -0.71
CA TRP A 84 1.97 -29.58 -0.27
C TRP A 84 2.04 -29.29 1.23
N GLU A 85 1.18 -28.42 1.75
CA GLU A 85 1.11 -28.09 3.19
C GLU A 85 0.73 -29.34 4.03
N THR A 86 -0.16 -30.15 3.51
CA THR A 86 -0.59 -31.41 4.10
C THR A 86 0.57 -32.40 4.24
N GLY A 87 1.38 -32.51 3.19
CA GLY A 87 2.57 -33.35 3.21
C GLY A 87 3.61 -32.91 4.26
N LEU A 88 3.72 -31.60 4.49
CA LEU A 88 4.55 -31.03 5.54
C LEU A 88 4.00 -31.35 6.94
N ILE A 89 2.71 -31.14 7.18
CA ILE A 89 2.06 -31.39 8.48
C ILE A 89 2.10 -32.87 8.82
N ALA A 90 1.91 -33.76 7.86
CA ALA A 90 1.98 -35.22 8.08
C ALA A 90 3.37 -35.72 8.51
N GLN A 91 4.43 -34.92 8.25
CA GLN A 91 5.80 -35.22 8.67
C GLN A 91 6.17 -34.61 10.05
N MET A 92 5.29 -33.82 10.63
CA MET A 92 5.53 -33.14 11.88
C MET A 92 5.08 -33.97 13.07
N SER A 93 5.81 -33.90 14.17
CA SER A 93 5.41 -34.49 15.44
C SER A 93 4.24 -33.72 16.07
N ALA A 94 3.45 -34.39 16.91
CA ALA A 94 2.37 -33.75 17.66
C ALA A 94 2.83 -32.55 18.50
N ALA A 95 4.09 -32.55 18.98
CA ALA A 95 4.67 -31.42 19.72
C ALA A 95 4.97 -30.22 18.79
N GLU A 96 5.41 -30.48 17.57
CA GLU A 96 5.63 -29.44 16.56
C GLU A 96 4.31 -28.85 16.10
N ILE A 97 3.27 -29.67 15.86
CA ILE A 97 1.92 -29.22 15.54
C ILE A 97 1.33 -28.36 16.67
N ALA A 98 1.51 -28.78 17.92
CA ALA A 98 1.05 -28.00 19.08
C ALA A 98 1.85 -26.69 19.31
N SER A 99 3.01 -26.54 18.69
CA SER A 99 3.81 -25.30 18.74
C SER A 99 3.34 -24.24 17.76
N PHE A 100 2.50 -24.60 16.77
CA PHE A 100 1.79 -23.58 15.99
C PHE A 100 0.77 -22.93 16.92
N ALA A 101 1.07 -21.71 17.35
CA ALA A 101 0.07 -20.89 18.00
C ALA A 101 -1.14 -20.81 17.05
N PRO A 102 -2.38 -20.89 17.56
CA PRO A 102 -3.55 -20.63 16.72
C PRO A 102 -3.32 -19.33 15.98
N LEU A 103 -3.68 -19.28 14.69
CA LEU A 103 -3.63 -18.05 13.89
C LEU A 103 -4.54 -17.04 14.60
N THR A 104 -3.95 -16.32 15.55
CA THR A 104 -4.62 -15.16 16.15
C THR A 104 -4.94 -14.23 14.99
N PRO A 105 -6.19 -13.73 14.90
CA PRO A 105 -6.54 -12.72 13.89
C PRO A 105 -5.45 -11.66 13.90
N ALA A 106 -4.93 -11.31 12.73
CA ALA A 106 -3.86 -10.32 12.65
C ALA A 106 -4.32 -9.07 13.41
N GLU A 107 -3.53 -8.63 14.37
CA GLU A 107 -3.84 -7.44 15.15
C GLU A 107 -4.22 -6.26 14.25
N PRO A 108 -5.19 -5.43 14.63
CA PRO A 108 -5.55 -4.24 13.87
C PRO A 108 -4.33 -3.41 13.49
N VAL A 109 -4.32 -2.83 12.30
CA VAL A 109 -3.18 -2.04 11.79
C VAL A 109 -2.71 -0.98 12.79
N ALA A 110 -3.64 -0.33 13.50
CA ALA A 110 -3.32 0.65 14.53
C ALA A 110 -2.46 0.05 15.67
N THR A 111 -2.79 -1.16 16.13
CA THR A 111 -2.01 -1.89 17.14
C THR A 111 -0.63 -2.26 16.58
N ARG A 112 -0.59 -2.80 15.37
CA ARG A 112 0.67 -3.20 14.72
C ARG A 112 1.61 -2.02 14.51
N LEU A 113 1.11 -0.85 14.14
CA LEU A 113 1.89 0.40 14.02
C LEU A 113 2.52 0.80 15.36
N VAL A 114 1.81 0.64 16.48
CA VAL A 114 2.34 0.96 17.82
C VAL A 114 3.44 -0.02 18.23
N HIS A 115 3.36 -1.28 17.82
CA HIS A 115 4.28 -2.35 18.22
C HIS A 115 5.40 -2.64 17.22
N GLY A 116 5.23 -2.32 15.93
CA GLY A 116 6.17 -2.65 14.86
C GLY A 116 7.60 -2.13 15.10
N GLY A 117 8.60 -2.89 14.69
CA GLY A 117 10.01 -2.52 14.83
C GLY A 117 10.54 -2.52 16.26
N ARG A 118 9.80 -3.03 17.25
CA ARG A 118 10.32 -3.28 18.60
C ARG A 118 11.19 -4.54 18.61
N GLY A 119 12.11 -4.64 19.56
CA GLY A 119 12.88 -5.86 19.79
C GLY A 119 11.99 -7.05 20.20
N GLU A 120 12.50 -8.25 19.95
CA GLU A 120 11.80 -9.49 20.31
C GLU A 120 11.59 -9.62 21.82
N PRO A 121 10.43 -10.13 22.26
CA PRO A 121 10.20 -10.47 23.67
C PRO A 121 11.26 -11.47 24.17
N GLY A 122 11.70 -11.33 25.42
CA GLY A 122 12.64 -12.25 26.04
C GLY A 122 14.12 -11.85 25.95
N GLN A 123 14.45 -10.73 25.33
CA GLN A 123 15.82 -10.19 25.29
C GLN A 123 16.21 -9.38 26.55
N GLY A 124 15.47 -9.52 27.65
CA GLY A 124 15.70 -8.77 28.89
C GLY A 124 15.16 -7.33 28.80
N ALA A 125 15.75 -6.42 29.57
CA ALA A 125 15.33 -5.02 29.58
C ALA A 125 15.78 -4.30 28.30
N HIS A 126 14.85 -3.68 27.60
CA HIS A 126 15.12 -2.91 26.37
C HIS A 126 14.23 -1.66 26.28
N GLY A 127 14.62 -0.71 25.45
CA GLY A 127 13.84 0.51 25.22
C GLY A 127 12.58 0.23 24.40
N VAL A 128 11.51 1.00 24.61
CA VAL A 128 10.27 0.91 23.84
C VAL A 128 10.50 1.17 22.34
N ASN A 129 11.39 2.10 22.02
CA ASN A 129 11.75 2.42 20.64
C ASN A 129 13.05 1.71 20.24
N PRO A 130 13.20 1.30 18.97
CA PRO A 130 14.46 0.78 18.49
C PRO A 130 15.56 1.85 18.61
N PRO A 131 16.81 1.45 18.88
CA PRO A 131 17.92 2.39 18.92
C PRO A 131 18.24 2.95 17.54
N VAL A 132 18.82 4.15 17.48
CA VAL A 132 19.39 4.69 16.23
C VAL A 132 20.76 4.08 15.99
N SER A 133 20.85 3.17 15.02
CA SER A 133 22.08 2.44 14.70
C SER A 133 22.82 3.12 13.53
N ARG A 134 23.78 4.01 13.86
CA ARG A 134 24.63 4.67 12.86
C ARG A 134 25.83 3.78 12.56
N LEU A 135 25.95 3.34 11.31
CA LEU A 135 27.08 2.50 10.88
C LEU A 135 27.42 2.73 9.40
N SER A 136 28.69 2.61 9.06
CA SER A 136 29.19 2.43 7.69
C SER A 136 29.88 1.07 7.56
N THR A 137 30.89 0.84 8.36
CA THR A 137 31.63 -0.41 8.39
C THR A 137 31.00 -1.42 9.34
N VAL A 138 30.95 -2.68 8.92
CA VAL A 138 30.57 -3.82 9.74
C VAL A 138 31.80 -4.68 10.00
N LEU A 139 32.07 -5.00 11.25
CA LEU A 139 33.17 -5.87 11.65
C LEU A 139 32.72 -7.33 11.71
N PHE A 140 33.60 -8.24 11.34
CA PHE A 140 33.39 -9.66 11.37
C PHE A 140 34.51 -10.32 12.19
N ASP A 141 34.20 -11.38 12.90
CA ASP A 141 35.18 -12.08 13.74
C ASP A 141 36.34 -12.70 12.95
N ASN A 142 36.06 -13.06 11.69
CA ASN A 142 37.05 -13.65 10.79
C ASN A 142 36.63 -13.51 9.32
N VAL A 143 37.56 -13.84 8.42
CA VAL A 143 37.35 -13.77 6.96
C VAL A 143 36.25 -14.74 6.48
N ALA A 144 36.09 -15.89 7.12
CA ALA A 144 35.04 -16.85 6.75
C ALA A 144 33.64 -16.27 7.02
N ALA A 145 33.42 -15.70 8.19
CA ALA A 145 32.17 -15.01 8.55
C ALA A 145 31.86 -13.85 7.58
N MET A 146 32.87 -13.06 7.22
CA MET A 146 32.70 -12.00 6.21
C MET A 146 32.29 -12.55 4.84
N ARG A 147 32.91 -13.64 4.38
CA ARG A 147 32.58 -14.29 3.12
C ARG A 147 31.18 -14.87 3.10
N GLU A 148 30.79 -15.51 4.19
CA GLU A 148 29.44 -16.04 4.37
C GLU A 148 28.40 -14.93 4.31
N ALA A 149 28.55 -13.86 5.09
CA ALA A 149 27.65 -12.72 5.05
C ALA A 149 27.53 -12.13 3.62
N ARG A 150 28.65 -12.05 2.90
CA ARG A 150 28.65 -11.55 1.49
C ARG A 150 27.95 -12.49 0.51
N SER A 151 28.01 -13.80 0.71
CA SER A 151 27.33 -14.76 -0.18
C SER A 151 25.80 -14.75 0.00
N ARG A 152 25.32 -14.41 1.21
CA ARG A 152 23.89 -14.39 1.54
C ARG A 152 23.22 -13.03 1.32
N ARG A 153 23.96 -11.93 1.35
CA ARG A 153 23.44 -10.56 1.40
C ARG A 153 22.50 -10.16 0.25
N ASP A 154 22.56 -10.83 -0.90
CA ASP A 154 21.69 -10.54 -2.04
C ASP A 154 20.34 -11.29 -1.95
N GLN A 155 20.26 -12.30 -1.11
CA GLN A 155 19.06 -13.10 -0.87
C GLN A 155 18.42 -12.80 0.49
N GLU A 156 19.23 -12.51 1.50
CA GLU A 156 18.81 -12.29 2.87
C GLU A 156 19.17 -10.87 3.35
N ARG A 157 18.51 -10.45 4.42
CA ARG A 157 18.85 -9.20 5.12
C ARG A 157 20.01 -9.48 6.08
N VAL A 158 21.23 -9.27 5.61
CA VAL A 158 22.46 -9.48 6.38
C VAL A 158 23.22 -8.16 6.49
N LEU A 159 23.64 -7.81 7.72
CA LEU A 159 24.54 -6.68 7.91
C LEU A 159 25.90 -6.99 7.28
N SER A 160 26.29 -6.21 6.28
CA SER A 160 27.55 -6.41 5.56
C SER A 160 28.29 -5.11 5.29
N TYR A 161 27.57 -4.02 5.14
CA TYR A 161 28.07 -2.65 4.98
C TYR A 161 26.90 -1.66 5.09
N GLY A 162 27.12 -0.47 5.64
CA GLY A 162 26.07 0.51 5.93
C GLY A 162 25.23 0.95 4.74
N ALA A 163 25.83 0.99 3.53
CA ALA A 163 25.08 1.31 2.30
C ALA A 163 23.98 0.28 1.96
N ARG A 164 24.03 -0.92 2.54
CA ARG A 164 23.02 -1.96 2.33
C ARG A 164 21.92 -1.99 3.41
N GLY A 165 21.94 -1.01 4.30
CA GLY A 165 20.99 -0.84 5.38
C GLY A 165 21.62 -0.97 6.76
N ASN A 166 20.83 -0.65 7.75
CA ASN A 166 21.18 -0.66 9.17
C ASN A 166 19.95 -1.13 9.98
N PRO A 167 20.12 -1.56 11.25
CA PRO A 167 19.00 -2.07 12.04
C PRO A 167 17.80 -1.12 12.15
N THR A 168 18.02 0.19 12.24
CA THR A 168 16.95 1.19 12.33
C THR A 168 16.17 1.28 11.00
N GLY A 169 16.89 1.32 9.88
CA GLY A 169 16.28 1.28 8.54
C GLY A 169 15.52 0.00 8.30
N HIS A 170 16.09 -1.15 8.71
CA HIS A 170 15.43 -2.44 8.59
C HIS A 170 14.11 -2.52 9.40
N ALA A 171 14.08 -1.94 10.60
CA ALA A 171 12.86 -1.85 11.41
C ALA A 171 11.76 -1.04 10.70
N LEU A 172 12.14 0.03 10.00
CA LEU A 172 11.19 0.81 9.19
C LEU A 172 10.76 0.04 7.93
N GLU A 173 11.68 -0.64 7.23
CA GLU A 173 11.33 -1.49 6.08
C GLU A 173 10.31 -2.57 6.48
N ASP A 174 10.47 -3.19 7.64
CA ASP A 174 9.54 -4.20 8.14
C ASP A 174 8.16 -3.60 8.44
N LEU A 175 8.12 -2.46 9.12
CA LEU A 175 6.87 -1.76 9.39
C LEU A 175 6.14 -1.35 8.11
N VAL A 176 6.86 -0.83 7.11
CA VAL A 176 6.28 -0.47 5.81
C VAL A 176 5.80 -1.71 5.07
N THR A 177 6.56 -2.81 5.10
CA THR A 177 6.17 -4.08 4.47
C THR A 177 4.88 -4.61 5.05
N GLU A 178 4.76 -4.58 6.37
CA GLU A 178 3.55 -5.00 7.08
C GLU A 178 2.36 -4.08 6.75
N LEU A 179 2.58 -2.78 6.71
CA LEU A 179 1.56 -1.78 6.41
C LEU A 179 1.02 -1.92 4.98
N GLU A 180 1.89 -2.16 4.01
CA GLU A 180 1.55 -2.34 2.60
C GLU A 180 1.09 -3.77 2.26
N GLY A 181 1.29 -4.73 3.16
CA GLY A 181 0.92 -6.13 2.95
C GLY A 181 1.76 -6.84 1.88
N GLY A 182 3.02 -6.44 1.71
CA GLY A 182 3.92 -6.98 0.69
C GLY A 182 4.92 -8.02 1.19
N TYR A 183 5.88 -8.34 0.32
CA TYR A 183 6.95 -9.28 0.66
C TYR A 183 8.11 -8.61 1.39
N ARG A 184 8.64 -7.52 0.84
CA ARG A 184 9.73 -6.73 1.42
C ARG A 184 9.71 -5.30 0.87
N SER A 185 10.26 -4.37 1.65
CA SER A 185 10.42 -2.97 1.28
C SER A 185 11.87 -2.56 1.15
N LYS A 186 12.12 -1.50 0.39
CA LYS A 186 13.37 -0.73 0.34
C LYS A 186 13.08 0.73 0.62
N LEU A 187 14.01 1.39 1.31
CA LEU A 187 13.94 2.82 1.63
C LEU A 187 14.80 3.65 0.69
N PHE A 188 14.36 4.87 0.43
CA PHE A 188 15.01 5.85 -0.45
C PHE A 188 15.00 7.23 0.20
N ALA A 189 15.98 8.06 -0.11
CA ALA A 189 16.11 9.40 0.51
C ALA A 189 14.93 10.34 0.20
N THR A 190 14.18 10.11 -0.87
CA THR A 190 12.99 10.90 -1.21
C THR A 190 11.93 10.02 -1.89
N GLY A 191 10.66 10.44 -1.87
CA GLY A 191 9.60 9.79 -2.65
C GLY A 191 9.91 9.75 -4.15
N LEU A 192 10.44 10.84 -4.71
CA LEU A 192 10.83 10.87 -6.13
C LEU A 192 11.98 9.91 -6.44
N GLN A 193 12.92 9.72 -5.53
CA GLN A 193 13.96 8.69 -5.69
C GLN A 193 13.36 7.29 -5.66
N ALA A 194 12.39 7.02 -4.80
CA ALA A 194 11.66 5.74 -4.79
C ALA A 194 11.00 5.47 -6.15
N ILE A 195 10.35 6.47 -6.74
CA ILE A 195 9.74 6.38 -8.07
C ILE A 195 10.80 6.13 -9.14
N SER A 196 11.85 6.96 -9.20
CA SER A 196 12.89 6.86 -10.25
C SER A 196 13.63 5.52 -10.18
N GLN A 197 13.98 5.05 -9.00
CA GLN A 197 14.64 3.76 -8.81
C GLN A 197 13.73 2.58 -9.19
N THR A 198 12.43 2.69 -8.92
CA THR A 198 11.45 1.71 -9.40
C THR A 198 11.45 1.65 -10.92
N LEU A 199 11.28 2.78 -11.59
CA LEU A 199 11.22 2.81 -13.06
C LEU A 199 12.52 2.28 -13.70
N LEU A 200 13.68 2.67 -13.18
CA LEU A 200 14.98 2.19 -13.65
C LEU A 200 15.24 0.70 -13.34
N ALA A 201 14.64 0.16 -12.26
CA ALA A 201 14.81 -1.26 -11.94
C ALA A 201 14.17 -2.19 -12.99
N TYR A 202 13.04 -1.79 -13.55
CA TYR A 202 12.21 -2.68 -14.36
C TYR A 202 12.12 -2.30 -15.84
N LEU A 203 12.48 -1.07 -16.23
CA LEU A 203 12.42 -0.60 -17.60
C LEU A 203 13.79 -0.62 -18.29
N ARG A 204 13.78 -0.90 -19.58
CA ARG A 204 14.95 -0.93 -20.45
C ARG A 204 14.67 -0.12 -21.72
N PRO A 205 15.70 0.30 -22.47
CA PRO A 205 15.51 0.92 -23.79
C PRO A 205 14.64 0.03 -24.69
N GLY A 206 13.62 0.63 -25.31
CA GLY A 206 12.63 -0.06 -26.13
C GLY A 206 11.38 -0.54 -25.40
N ASP A 207 11.36 -0.56 -24.07
CA ASP A 207 10.16 -0.86 -23.28
C ASP A 207 9.13 0.26 -23.38
N HIS A 208 7.86 -0.12 -23.29
CA HIS A 208 6.74 0.81 -23.21
C HIS A 208 6.22 0.91 -21.77
N LEU A 209 6.10 2.13 -21.27
CA LEU A 209 5.54 2.51 -19.99
C LEU A 209 4.21 3.24 -20.20
N LEU A 210 3.13 2.70 -19.63
CA LEU A 210 1.85 3.39 -19.53
C LEU A 210 1.74 4.09 -18.17
N VAL A 211 1.43 5.38 -18.18
CA VAL A 211 1.34 6.23 -16.99
C VAL A 211 -0.06 6.83 -16.89
N SER A 212 -0.69 6.78 -15.70
CA SER A 212 -1.97 7.46 -15.51
C SER A 212 -1.80 8.98 -15.61
N ASP A 213 -2.75 9.64 -16.27
CA ASP A 213 -2.67 11.09 -16.58
C ASP A 213 -2.84 11.98 -15.33
N GLY A 214 -3.29 11.40 -14.21
CA GLY A 214 -3.41 12.06 -12.91
C GLY A 214 -2.17 12.00 -12.02
N VAL A 215 -1.00 11.59 -12.54
CA VAL A 215 0.20 11.45 -11.73
C VAL A 215 0.80 12.78 -11.26
N TYR A 216 1.55 12.69 -10.17
CA TYR A 216 2.38 13.74 -9.62
C TYR A 216 3.27 14.40 -10.70
N GLY A 217 3.26 15.73 -10.80
CA GLY A 217 3.96 16.46 -11.87
C GLY A 217 5.43 16.06 -12.09
N PRO A 218 6.25 15.87 -11.04
CA PRO A 218 7.62 15.41 -11.19
C PRO A 218 7.78 14.04 -11.87
N VAL A 219 6.76 13.16 -11.87
CA VAL A 219 6.80 11.90 -12.65
C VAL A 219 6.81 12.19 -14.14
N ARG A 220 6.03 13.16 -14.60
CA ARG A 220 6.03 13.62 -16.00
C ARG A 220 7.38 14.20 -16.42
N ARG A 221 7.96 15.00 -15.51
CA ARG A 221 9.29 15.54 -15.72
C ARG A 221 10.35 14.42 -15.80
N LEU A 222 10.28 13.45 -14.89
CA LEU A 222 11.16 12.28 -14.90
C LEU A 222 11.03 11.47 -16.20
N ALA A 223 9.80 11.28 -16.70
CA ALA A 223 9.56 10.61 -17.96
C ALA A 223 10.25 11.34 -19.13
N ARG A 224 10.00 12.62 -19.27
CA ARG A 224 10.53 13.46 -20.37
C ARG A 224 12.04 13.66 -20.31
N GLU A 225 12.60 13.89 -19.10
CA GLU A 225 14.01 14.29 -18.96
C GLU A 225 14.95 13.10 -18.75
N LEU A 226 14.44 11.95 -18.33
CA LEU A 226 15.26 10.77 -18.06
C LEU A 226 14.85 9.55 -18.90
N LEU A 227 13.58 9.12 -18.84
CA LEU A 227 13.20 7.83 -19.42
C LEU A 227 13.17 7.86 -20.95
N GLU A 228 12.54 8.87 -21.54
CA GLU A 228 12.47 9.02 -23.00
C GLU A 228 13.86 9.17 -23.63
N PRO A 229 14.78 9.99 -23.11
CA PRO A 229 16.17 10.03 -23.59
C PRO A 229 16.91 8.69 -23.47
N PHE A 230 16.56 7.83 -22.50
CA PHE A 230 17.10 6.48 -22.38
C PHE A 230 16.38 5.46 -23.25
N GLY A 231 15.46 5.89 -24.12
CA GLY A 231 14.79 5.05 -25.10
C GLY A 231 13.55 4.31 -24.56
N VAL A 232 13.03 4.66 -23.40
CA VAL A 232 11.74 4.16 -22.92
C VAL A 232 10.61 4.92 -23.62
N GLN A 233 9.62 4.19 -24.14
CA GLN A 233 8.44 4.77 -24.77
C GLN A 233 7.39 5.07 -23.70
N VAL A 234 7.12 6.35 -23.43
CA VAL A 234 6.14 6.74 -22.42
C VAL A 234 4.83 7.16 -23.11
N GLN A 235 3.71 6.62 -22.62
CA GLN A 235 2.37 6.99 -23.06
C GLN A 235 1.47 7.18 -21.83
N TYR A 236 0.58 8.17 -21.91
CA TYR A 236 -0.39 8.45 -20.87
C TYR A 236 -1.75 7.83 -21.19
N PHE A 237 -2.49 7.40 -20.17
CA PHE A 237 -3.89 6.99 -20.25
C PHE A 237 -4.73 7.79 -19.24
N ALA A 238 -6.04 7.82 -19.43
CA ALA A 238 -6.92 8.65 -18.61
C ALA A 238 -6.81 8.30 -17.11
N ALA A 239 -6.80 9.33 -16.27
CA ALA A 239 -6.58 9.20 -14.82
C ALA A 239 -7.60 8.29 -14.10
N ASN A 240 -8.75 8.03 -14.72
CA ASN A 240 -9.77 7.07 -14.25
C ASN A 240 -9.62 5.66 -14.86
N GLY A 241 -8.54 5.39 -15.58
CA GLY A 241 -8.27 4.09 -16.21
C GLY A 241 -8.91 3.89 -17.59
N HIS A 242 -9.71 4.83 -18.07
CA HIS A 242 -10.34 4.69 -19.40
C HIS A 242 -9.29 4.64 -20.52
N GLY A 243 -9.50 3.77 -21.52
CA GLY A 243 -8.61 3.61 -22.66
C GLY A 243 -7.31 2.86 -22.38
N LEU A 244 -7.05 2.41 -21.15
CA LEU A 244 -5.82 1.69 -20.80
C LEU A 244 -5.66 0.41 -21.64
N GLN A 245 -6.73 -0.37 -21.79
CA GLN A 245 -6.67 -1.62 -22.54
C GLN A 245 -6.23 -1.42 -23.99
N ASP A 246 -6.74 -0.38 -24.65
CA ASP A 246 -6.43 -0.06 -26.05
C ASP A 246 -5.01 0.52 -26.22
N ALA A 247 -4.45 1.06 -25.14
CA ALA A 247 -3.11 1.62 -25.11
C ALA A 247 -2.02 0.56 -24.89
N LEU A 248 -2.37 -0.68 -24.50
CA LEU A 248 -1.43 -1.77 -24.30
C LEU A 248 -0.76 -2.19 -25.62
N ARG A 249 0.57 -2.37 -25.59
CA ARG A 249 1.40 -2.79 -26.74
C ARG A 249 2.14 -4.07 -26.42
N ALA A 250 2.67 -4.74 -27.43
CA ALA A 250 3.47 -5.95 -27.24
C ALA A 250 4.73 -5.73 -26.40
N ASN A 251 5.28 -4.52 -26.42
CA ASN A 251 6.43 -4.11 -25.62
C ASN A 251 6.05 -3.36 -24.34
N THR A 252 4.78 -3.32 -23.95
CA THR A 252 4.37 -2.74 -22.66
C THR A 252 4.97 -3.57 -21.54
N ARG A 253 5.80 -2.93 -20.72
CA ARG A 253 6.48 -3.56 -19.60
C ARG A 253 5.88 -3.21 -18.25
N MET A 254 5.33 -1.99 -18.12
CA MET A 254 4.78 -1.51 -16.86
C MET A 254 3.59 -0.57 -17.08
N VAL A 255 2.62 -0.67 -16.19
CA VAL A 255 1.58 0.34 -15.94
C VAL A 255 1.88 1.01 -14.63
N TYR A 256 1.96 2.34 -14.63
CA TYR A 256 2.18 3.16 -13.43
C TYR A 256 0.95 4.01 -13.15
N CYS A 257 0.40 3.89 -11.96
CA CYS A 257 -0.74 4.65 -11.47
C CYS A 257 -0.38 5.42 -10.21
N GLU A 258 -0.89 6.64 -10.04
CA GLU A 258 -1.08 7.26 -8.74
C GLU A 258 -2.55 7.10 -8.37
N ASN A 259 -2.85 6.53 -7.21
CA ASN A 259 -4.23 6.17 -6.85
C ASN A 259 -4.55 6.48 -5.37
N PRO A 260 -5.37 7.52 -5.10
CA PRO A 260 -5.97 8.50 -6.03
C PRO A 260 -4.93 9.38 -6.72
N GLY A 261 -5.29 9.89 -7.90
CA GLY A 261 -4.43 10.78 -8.68
C GLY A 261 -4.20 12.15 -8.02
N SER A 262 -3.12 12.80 -8.37
CA SER A 262 -2.77 14.14 -7.88
C SER A 262 -3.84 15.17 -8.22
N LEU A 263 -4.14 16.05 -7.29
CA LEU A 263 -4.98 17.24 -7.37
C LEU A 263 -6.49 17.00 -7.53
N LEU A 264 -6.91 16.09 -8.39
CA LEU A 264 -8.34 15.82 -8.67
C LEU A 264 -8.81 14.49 -8.06
N TYR A 265 -7.87 13.71 -7.54
CA TYR A 265 -8.12 12.45 -6.83
C TYR A 265 -8.92 11.43 -7.64
N GLU A 266 -8.74 11.40 -8.96
CA GLU A 266 -9.34 10.37 -9.81
C GLU A 266 -8.84 8.99 -9.38
N LEU A 267 -9.70 8.00 -9.53
CA LEU A 267 -9.43 6.63 -9.10
C LEU A 267 -9.38 5.68 -10.29
N VAL A 268 -8.39 4.79 -10.26
CA VAL A 268 -8.23 3.68 -11.18
C VAL A 268 -8.74 2.40 -10.51
N ASP A 269 -9.47 1.56 -11.22
CA ASP A 269 -9.87 0.23 -10.76
C ASP A 269 -8.64 -0.70 -10.79
N LEU A 270 -7.90 -0.75 -9.67
CA LEU A 270 -6.65 -1.53 -9.58
C LEU A 270 -6.84 -3.02 -9.84
N PRO A 271 -7.88 -3.72 -9.29
CA PRO A 271 -8.17 -5.11 -9.64
C PRO A 271 -8.39 -5.33 -11.13
N ALA A 272 -9.13 -4.44 -11.80
CA ALA A 272 -9.36 -4.54 -13.24
C ALA A 272 -8.07 -4.35 -14.04
N VAL A 273 -7.23 -3.37 -13.66
CA VAL A 273 -5.91 -3.16 -14.29
C VAL A 273 -4.99 -4.36 -14.06
N ALA A 274 -4.94 -4.89 -12.84
CA ALA A 274 -4.15 -6.08 -12.54
C ALA A 274 -4.57 -7.30 -13.38
N ALA A 275 -5.88 -7.48 -13.59
CA ALA A 275 -6.41 -8.55 -14.45
C ALA A 275 -5.99 -8.41 -15.92
N LEU A 276 -5.78 -7.18 -16.41
CA LEU A 276 -5.25 -6.92 -17.75
C LEU A 276 -3.74 -7.14 -17.85
N CYS A 277 -3.00 -6.79 -16.80
CA CYS A 277 -1.53 -6.81 -16.76
C CYS A 277 -0.96 -8.22 -16.55
N LYS A 278 -1.49 -8.98 -15.58
CA LYS A 278 -0.94 -10.28 -15.17
C LYS A 278 -0.77 -11.29 -16.31
N PRO A 279 -1.77 -11.53 -17.19
CA PRO A 279 -1.63 -12.50 -18.29
C PRO A 279 -0.58 -12.10 -19.32
N ARG A 280 -0.16 -10.85 -19.33
CA ARG A 280 0.80 -10.26 -20.27
C ARG A 280 2.19 -10.05 -19.69
N ASN A 281 2.41 -10.47 -18.42
CA ASN A 281 3.64 -10.19 -17.66
C ASN A 281 3.99 -8.70 -17.61
N ILE A 282 2.98 -7.84 -17.54
CA ILE A 282 3.11 -6.40 -17.36
C ILE A 282 3.06 -6.11 -15.86
N LEU A 283 4.03 -5.37 -15.35
CA LEU A 283 4.07 -4.98 -13.95
C LEU A 283 3.08 -3.84 -13.68
N LEU A 284 2.34 -3.93 -12.58
CA LEU A 284 1.51 -2.84 -12.07
C LEU A 284 2.20 -2.18 -10.89
N ALA A 285 2.62 -0.93 -11.07
CA ALA A 285 3.20 -0.08 -10.04
C ALA A 285 2.20 1.01 -9.62
N VAL A 286 2.01 1.17 -8.32
CA VAL A 286 1.05 2.14 -7.77
C VAL A 286 1.76 3.06 -6.79
N ASP A 287 1.65 4.37 -7.01
CA ASP A 287 1.98 5.35 -5.99
C ASP A 287 0.81 5.44 -4.99
N ASN A 288 1.06 4.92 -3.79
CA ASN A 288 0.10 4.79 -2.70
C ASN A 288 0.30 5.87 -1.62
N THR A 289 0.96 6.96 -1.96
CA THR A 289 1.33 8.00 -0.99
C THR A 289 0.10 8.61 -0.30
N TRP A 290 -1.00 8.83 -1.03
CA TRP A 290 -2.24 9.39 -0.48
C TRP A 290 -2.86 8.47 0.58
N ALA A 291 -2.86 7.17 0.35
CA ALA A 291 -3.47 6.18 1.25
C ALA A 291 -2.51 5.64 2.32
N SER A 292 -1.20 5.86 2.16
CA SER A 292 -0.14 5.55 3.14
C SER A 292 -0.08 4.08 3.58
N GLY A 293 -0.56 3.12 2.77
CA GLY A 293 -0.70 1.71 3.17
C GLY A 293 -1.76 1.49 4.27
N TYR A 294 -2.13 2.54 4.98
CA TYR A 294 -3.13 2.51 6.05
C TYR A 294 -4.56 2.45 5.51
N LEU A 295 -4.87 3.27 4.51
CA LEU A 295 -6.20 3.36 3.91
C LEU A 295 -6.41 2.37 2.76
N GLN A 296 -5.36 2.00 2.03
CA GLN A 296 -5.40 1.05 0.92
C GLN A 296 -4.10 0.25 0.86
N GLN A 297 -4.20 -0.99 0.45
CA GLN A 297 -3.07 -1.90 0.19
C GLN A 297 -3.08 -2.34 -1.27
N PRO A 298 -2.39 -1.64 -2.19
CA PRO A 298 -2.42 -1.94 -3.63
C PRO A 298 -1.97 -3.35 -3.98
N LEU A 299 -1.01 -3.92 -3.23
CA LEU A 299 -0.52 -5.28 -3.45
C LEU A 299 -1.63 -6.32 -3.24
N ALA A 300 -2.52 -6.11 -2.27
CA ALA A 300 -3.70 -6.95 -2.06
C ALA A 300 -4.73 -6.80 -3.20
N LEU A 301 -4.74 -5.67 -3.89
CA LEU A 301 -5.58 -5.40 -5.06
C LEU A 301 -4.95 -5.86 -6.39
N GLY A 302 -3.79 -6.49 -6.32
CA GLY A 302 -3.13 -7.13 -7.46
C GLY A 302 -1.99 -6.34 -8.08
N ALA A 303 -1.56 -5.22 -7.50
CA ALA A 303 -0.33 -4.55 -7.90
C ALA A 303 0.91 -5.41 -7.57
N ASP A 304 1.99 -5.19 -8.29
CA ASP A 304 3.28 -5.83 -8.05
C ASP A 304 4.19 -4.96 -7.19
N ILE A 305 3.99 -3.65 -7.25
CA ILE A 305 4.85 -2.63 -6.66
C ILE A 305 3.97 -1.53 -6.05
N SER A 306 4.17 -1.24 -4.77
CA SER A 306 3.60 -0.09 -4.08
C SER A 306 4.70 0.89 -3.70
N ILE A 307 4.53 2.15 -4.08
CA ILE A 307 5.48 3.24 -3.83
C ILE A 307 4.83 4.22 -2.87
N MET A 308 5.59 4.74 -1.92
CA MET A 308 5.09 5.71 -0.95
C MET A 308 6.14 6.77 -0.61
N ALA A 309 5.75 8.03 -0.65
CA ALA A 309 6.51 9.10 -0.03
C ALA A 309 6.24 9.11 1.49
N LEU A 310 7.15 8.54 2.27
CA LEU A 310 7.07 8.49 3.73
C LEU A 310 7.12 9.89 4.37
N THR A 311 7.61 10.87 3.61
CA THR A 311 7.57 12.32 3.89
C THR A 311 6.18 12.80 4.30
N LYS A 312 5.11 12.15 3.81
CA LYS A 312 3.71 12.55 3.99
C LYS A 312 3.15 12.02 5.32
N TYR A 313 1.97 11.44 5.30
CA TYR A 313 1.26 10.99 6.52
C TYR A 313 2.06 10.04 7.40
N LEU A 314 2.92 9.17 6.85
CA LEU A 314 3.67 8.23 7.69
C LEU A 314 4.66 8.96 8.60
N GLY A 315 5.47 9.88 8.07
CA GLY A 315 6.31 10.80 8.84
C GLY A 315 5.47 11.77 9.67
N GLY A 316 4.57 12.49 9.02
CA GLY A 316 3.49 13.27 9.60
C GLY A 316 3.89 14.52 10.40
N HIS A 317 5.15 14.94 10.37
CA HIS A 317 5.69 16.03 11.20
C HIS A 317 6.46 17.08 10.40
N SER A 318 6.46 17.02 9.07
CA SER A 318 7.08 17.99 8.15
C SER A 318 8.59 18.22 8.39
N ASP A 319 9.28 17.20 8.92
CA ASP A 319 10.67 17.26 9.38
C ASP A 319 11.60 16.26 8.69
N VAL A 320 11.08 15.40 7.80
CA VAL A 320 11.85 14.34 7.14
C VAL A 320 11.44 14.15 5.68
N MET A 321 12.44 13.89 4.83
CA MET A 321 12.27 13.49 3.46
C MET A 321 12.61 12.00 3.33
N MET A 322 11.67 11.16 2.87
CA MET A 322 11.93 9.74 2.64
C MET A 322 10.90 9.13 1.68
N GLY A 323 11.31 8.10 0.98
CA GLY A 323 10.43 7.24 0.18
C GLY A 323 10.61 5.78 0.50
N SER A 324 9.63 4.98 0.14
CA SER A 324 9.71 3.52 0.20
C SER A 324 9.10 2.88 -1.03
N VAL A 325 9.55 1.67 -1.31
CA VAL A 325 8.94 0.79 -2.31
C VAL A 325 8.76 -0.58 -1.69
N CYS A 326 7.52 -1.03 -1.61
CA CYS A 326 7.14 -2.37 -1.19
C CYS A 326 6.73 -3.19 -2.41
N THR A 327 7.11 -4.45 -2.47
CA THR A 327 6.85 -5.27 -3.66
C THR A 327 6.37 -6.68 -3.31
N THR A 328 5.84 -7.38 -4.33
CA THR A 328 5.68 -8.83 -4.29
C THR A 328 7.05 -9.53 -4.24
N ARG A 329 7.04 -10.83 -3.92
CA ARG A 329 8.26 -11.66 -3.88
C ARG A 329 8.98 -11.68 -5.23
N GLU A 330 8.22 -11.78 -6.32
CA GLU A 330 8.72 -11.87 -7.69
C GLU A 330 9.37 -10.58 -8.16
N ALA A 331 8.83 -9.44 -7.74
CA ALA A 331 9.36 -8.14 -8.13
C ALA A 331 10.60 -7.74 -7.30
N PHE A 332 10.70 -8.13 -6.03
CA PHE A 332 11.72 -7.67 -5.10
C PHE A 332 13.17 -7.76 -5.58
N PRO A 333 13.63 -8.86 -6.24
CA PRO A 333 15.06 -8.99 -6.61
C PRO A 333 15.58 -7.91 -7.57
N ALA A 334 14.74 -7.41 -8.48
CA ALA A 334 15.14 -6.36 -9.42
C ALA A 334 15.29 -5.01 -8.70
N LEU A 335 14.34 -4.67 -7.82
CA LEU A 335 14.40 -3.47 -7.00
C LEU A 335 15.62 -3.48 -6.08
N SER A 336 15.88 -4.59 -5.39
CA SER A 336 17.01 -4.72 -4.47
C SER A 336 18.33 -4.54 -5.19
N ARG A 337 18.53 -5.19 -6.34
CA ARG A 337 19.75 -5.01 -7.15
C ARG A 337 19.94 -3.57 -7.60
N MET A 338 18.88 -2.90 -8.07
CA MET A 338 18.96 -1.51 -8.51
C MET A 338 19.32 -0.59 -7.34
N SER A 339 18.65 -0.73 -6.20
CA SER A 339 18.94 0.03 -4.99
C SER A 339 20.40 -0.11 -4.55
N ASP A 340 20.91 -1.35 -4.52
CA ASP A 340 22.29 -1.65 -4.14
C ASP A 340 23.30 -1.12 -5.18
N THR A 341 23.00 -1.24 -6.47
CA THR A 341 23.88 -0.77 -7.57
C THR A 341 23.99 0.75 -7.58
N CYS A 342 22.89 1.45 -7.30
CA CYS A 342 22.88 2.91 -7.24
C CYS A 342 23.33 3.44 -5.86
N GLY A 343 23.66 2.58 -4.90
CA GLY A 343 24.09 2.99 -3.55
C GLY A 343 23.00 3.71 -2.77
N CYS A 344 21.72 3.34 -2.99
CA CYS A 344 20.61 3.96 -2.29
C CYS A 344 20.63 3.57 -0.81
N THR A 345 20.71 4.56 0.05
CA THR A 345 20.70 4.41 1.50
C THR A 345 20.00 5.59 2.15
N VAL A 346 19.53 5.41 3.37
CA VAL A 346 18.88 6.45 4.16
C VAL A 346 19.60 6.63 5.49
N SER A 347 19.51 7.85 6.03
CA SER A 347 19.99 8.15 7.38
C SER A 347 19.20 7.32 8.41
N PRO A 348 19.86 6.63 9.36
CA PRO A 348 19.16 5.98 10.46
C PRO A 348 18.39 6.96 11.35
N ASP A 349 18.82 8.20 11.44
CA ASP A 349 18.11 9.26 12.19
C ASP A 349 16.78 9.59 11.50
N ASP A 350 16.78 9.77 10.18
CA ASP A 350 15.55 10.02 9.41
C ASP A 350 14.61 8.80 9.45
N ALA A 351 15.16 7.59 9.33
CA ALA A 351 14.37 6.37 9.47
C ALA A 351 13.70 6.26 10.85
N TRP A 352 14.40 6.68 11.89
CA TRP A 352 13.87 6.72 13.26
C TRP A 352 12.75 7.77 13.42
N LEU A 353 12.90 8.96 12.80
CA LEU A 353 11.84 9.98 12.79
C LEU A 353 10.57 9.47 12.11
N VAL A 354 10.69 8.78 10.98
CA VAL A 354 9.54 8.15 10.30
C VAL A 354 8.91 7.05 11.18
N LEU A 355 9.70 6.18 11.80
CA LEU A 355 9.21 5.18 12.76
C LEU A 355 8.43 5.83 13.90
N ARG A 356 8.94 6.94 14.45
CA ARG A 356 8.27 7.73 15.49
C ARG A 356 6.93 8.27 14.99
N GLY A 357 6.91 8.85 13.78
CA GLY A 357 5.69 9.35 13.15
C GLY A 357 4.63 8.27 12.94
N ALA A 358 5.05 7.09 12.49
CA ALA A 358 4.17 5.95 12.23
C ALA A 358 3.37 5.52 13.47
N ARG A 359 3.92 5.69 14.69
CA ARG A 359 3.22 5.33 15.94
C ARG A 359 1.88 6.06 16.12
N SER A 360 1.79 7.28 15.63
CA SER A 360 0.58 8.11 15.73
C SER A 360 -0.24 8.16 14.45
N LEU A 361 0.15 7.41 13.40
CA LEU A 361 -0.51 7.47 12.09
C LEU A 361 -2.01 7.26 12.20
N ALA A 362 -2.47 6.19 12.84
CA ALA A 362 -3.91 5.87 12.97
C ALA A 362 -4.71 7.01 13.62
N SER A 363 -4.18 7.59 14.71
CA SER A 363 -4.85 8.70 15.41
C SER A 363 -4.87 9.99 14.57
N ARG A 364 -3.78 10.29 13.87
CA ARG A 364 -3.70 11.45 12.98
C ARG A 364 -4.62 11.30 11.78
N MET A 365 -4.65 10.13 11.14
CA MET A 365 -5.53 9.85 10.01
C MET A 365 -7.01 10.02 10.38
N ALA A 366 -7.42 9.55 11.56
CA ALA A 366 -8.80 9.74 12.03
C ALA A 366 -9.19 11.22 12.21
N VAL A 367 -8.25 12.08 12.62
CA VAL A 367 -8.47 13.53 12.71
C VAL A 367 -8.49 14.16 11.33
N HIS A 368 -7.51 13.83 10.47
CA HIS A 368 -7.44 14.35 9.11
C HIS A 368 -8.70 14.02 8.30
N GLU A 369 -9.18 12.77 8.35
CA GLU A 369 -10.41 12.36 7.69
C GLU A 369 -11.60 13.17 8.16
N ARG A 370 -11.85 13.21 9.48
CA ARG A 370 -12.99 13.92 10.05
C ARG A 370 -12.97 15.39 9.66
N GLN A 371 -11.84 16.07 9.84
CA GLN A 371 -11.71 17.50 9.58
C GLN A 371 -11.70 17.80 8.07
N GLY A 372 -11.02 16.96 7.27
CA GLY A 372 -11.01 17.10 5.82
C GLY A 372 -12.40 17.01 5.22
N LEU A 373 -13.20 16.02 5.63
CA LEU A 373 -14.59 15.89 5.19
C LEU A 373 -15.47 17.05 5.67
N GLN A 374 -15.29 17.52 6.90
CA GLN A 374 -16.05 18.67 7.40
C GLN A 374 -15.76 19.94 6.60
N ILE A 375 -14.51 20.20 6.26
CA ILE A 375 -14.12 21.32 5.38
C ILE A 375 -14.66 21.11 3.96
N ALA A 376 -14.54 19.89 3.40
CA ALA A 376 -15.03 19.58 2.07
C ALA A 376 -16.54 19.84 1.92
N HIS A 377 -17.36 19.36 2.86
CA HIS A 377 -18.80 19.62 2.89
C HIS A 377 -19.13 21.10 3.10
N TRP A 378 -18.39 21.80 3.95
CA TRP A 378 -18.57 23.23 4.14
C TRP A 378 -18.28 24.01 2.85
N LEU A 379 -17.23 23.66 2.11
CA LEU A 379 -16.89 24.25 0.82
C LEU A 379 -17.96 23.97 -0.26
N GLN A 380 -18.57 22.78 -0.27
CA GLN A 380 -19.67 22.47 -1.19
C GLN A 380 -20.89 23.39 -1.03
N GLY A 381 -21.09 23.94 0.16
CA GLY A 381 -22.18 24.89 0.47
C GLY A 381 -21.87 26.35 0.13
N ARG A 382 -20.69 26.64 -0.46
CA ARG A 382 -20.26 28.02 -0.75
C ARG A 382 -20.58 28.40 -2.20
N GLU A 383 -21.15 29.60 -2.39
CA GLU A 383 -21.47 30.15 -3.71
C GLU A 383 -20.20 30.43 -4.54
N GLU A 384 -19.09 30.72 -3.86
CA GLU A 384 -17.81 31.00 -4.49
C GLU A 384 -17.11 29.74 -5.05
N VAL A 385 -17.59 28.53 -4.68
CA VAL A 385 -16.98 27.26 -5.02
C VAL A 385 -17.80 26.52 -6.09
N ALA A 386 -17.20 26.30 -7.26
CA ALA A 386 -17.86 25.54 -8.32
C ALA A 386 -17.84 24.04 -8.05
N ARG A 387 -16.76 23.53 -7.52
CA ARG A 387 -16.59 22.09 -7.28
C ARG A 387 -15.52 21.81 -6.21
N VAL A 388 -15.80 20.82 -5.39
CA VAL A 388 -14.84 20.24 -4.44
C VAL A 388 -14.41 18.85 -4.96
N TYR A 389 -13.12 18.56 -4.91
CA TYR A 389 -12.53 17.30 -5.31
C TYR A 389 -12.02 16.57 -4.07
N HIS A 390 -12.67 15.47 -3.72
CA HIS A 390 -12.28 14.56 -2.65
C HIS A 390 -12.99 13.22 -2.88
N PRO A 391 -12.31 12.06 -2.89
CA PRO A 391 -12.90 10.80 -3.32
C PRO A 391 -14.02 10.27 -2.40
N ALA A 392 -14.02 10.67 -1.13
CA ALA A 392 -15.06 10.30 -0.20
C ALA A 392 -16.37 11.09 -0.35
N LEU A 393 -16.42 12.13 -1.18
CA LEU A 393 -17.66 12.84 -1.49
C LEU A 393 -18.51 12.03 -2.48
N PRO A 394 -19.83 11.88 -2.26
CA PRO A 394 -20.70 11.09 -3.16
C PRO A 394 -20.71 11.57 -4.61
N GLU A 395 -20.50 12.86 -4.85
CA GLU A 395 -20.46 13.46 -6.17
C GLU A 395 -19.15 13.23 -6.93
N HIS A 396 -18.13 12.66 -6.25
CA HIS A 396 -16.88 12.35 -6.90
C HIS A 396 -17.04 11.15 -7.85
N PRO A 397 -16.59 11.23 -9.12
CA PRO A 397 -16.77 10.14 -10.07
C PRO A 397 -16.20 8.79 -9.63
N GLY A 398 -15.15 8.80 -8.83
CA GLY A 398 -14.50 7.61 -8.27
C GLY A 398 -15.07 7.15 -6.93
N HIS A 399 -16.15 7.75 -6.41
CA HIS A 399 -16.67 7.45 -5.06
C HIS A 399 -16.94 5.96 -4.82
N ALA A 400 -17.55 5.28 -5.80
CA ALA A 400 -17.83 3.84 -5.69
C ALA A 400 -16.55 2.98 -5.58
N LEU A 401 -15.48 3.35 -6.30
CA LEU A 401 -14.18 2.69 -6.17
C LEU A 401 -13.54 2.99 -4.81
N TRP A 402 -13.67 4.24 -4.33
CA TRP A 402 -13.19 4.59 -3.01
C TRP A 402 -13.90 3.78 -1.92
N GLN A 403 -15.22 3.66 -1.96
CA GLN A 403 -15.98 2.85 -0.99
C GLN A 403 -15.59 1.37 -1.01
N ARG A 404 -15.26 0.82 -2.19
CA ARG A 404 -14.86 -0.57 -2.34
C ARG A 404 -13.44 -0.84 -1.82
N ASP A 405 -12.49 0.04 -2.14
CA ASP A 405 -11.07 -0.26 -2.05
C ASP A 405 -10.35 0.47 -0.90
N PHE A 406 -10.97 1.47 -0.28
CA PHE A 406 -10.34 2.27 0.77
C PHE A 406 -11.06 2.11 2.11
N LYS A 407 -10.28 2.17 3.19
CA LYS A 407 -10.77 2.04 4.58
C LYS A 407 -11.09 3.38 5.24
N GLY A 408 -11.08 4.46 4.47
CA GLY A 408 -11.29 5.83 4.95
C GLY A 408 -10.65 6.86 4.03
N SER A 409 -10.49 8.06 4.52
CA SER A 409 -9.95 9.20 3.78
C SER A 409 -8.95 10.01 4.60
N ASN A 410 -8.60 11.21 4.12
CA ASN A 410 -7.62 12.07 4.76
C ASN A 410 -7.95 13.57 4.59
N GLY A 411 -7.04 14.44 5.02
CA GLY A 411 -7.22 15.89 4.99
C GLY A 411 -6.85 16.58 3.68
N LEU A 412 -6.53 15.84 2.62
CA LEU A 412 -6.10 16.43 1.35
C LEU A 412 -7.28 16.54 0.38
N LEU A 413 -7.62 17.75 -0.01
CA LEU A 413 -8.71 18.07 -0.93
C LEU A 413 -8.33 19.22 -1.87
N SER A 414 -9.07 19.37 -2.94
CA SER A 414 -8.96 20.52 -3.84
C SER A 414 -10.35 21.10 -4.12
N PHE A 415 -10.40 22.38 -4.46
CA PHE A 415 -11.62 23.00 -4.96
C PHE A 415 -11.31 23.98 -6.09
N ALA A 416 -12.28 24.20 -6.95
CA ALA A 416 -12.25 25.21 -8.01
C ALA A 416 -13.21 26.35 -7.66
N PHE A 417 -12.81 27.59 -7.93
CA PHE A 417 -13.69 28.73 -7.82
C PHE A 417 -14.81 28.69 -8.86
N ALA A 418 -15.94 29.29 -8.56
CA ALA A 418 -17.09 29.40 -9.46
C ALA A 418 -16.81 30.33 -10.66
N ASP A 419 -15.93 31.29 -10.47
CA ASP A 419 -15.37 32.11 -11.53
C ASP A 419 -13.95 31.62 -11.89
N ALA A 420 -13.55 31.88 -13.12
CA ALA A 420 -12.21 31.52 -13.60
C ALA A 420 -11.15 32.59 -13.26
N ASP A 421 -11.42 33.48 -12.31
CA ASP A 421 -10.54 34.59 -11.96
C ASP A 421 -9.36 34.09 -11.10
N SER A 422 -8.19 34.01 -11.70
CA SER A 422 -6.96 33.62 -11.01
C SER A 422 -6.51 34.65 -9.99
N ALA A 423 -6.80 35.95 -10.19
CA ALA A 423 -6.45 36.99 -9.24
C ALA A 423 -7.26 36.87 -7.94
N ARG A 424 -8.53 36.48 -8.03
CA ARG A 424 -9.37 36.19 -6.88
C ARG A 424 -8.85 34.96 -6.09
N ALA A 425 -8.48 33.90 -6.80
CA ALA A 425 -7.91 32.73 -6.16
C ALA A 425 -6.57 33.07 -5.45
N GLU A 426 -5.75 33.92 -6.05
CA GLU A 426 -4.51 34.42 -5.44
C GLU A 426 -4.80 35.28 -4.20
N ALA A 427 -5.76 36.22 -4.29
CA ALA A 427 -6.18 37.05 -3.17
C ALA A 427 -6.70 36.20 -2.00
N PHE A 428 -7.52 35.18 -2.28
CA PHE A 428 -7.99 34.21 -1.27
C PHE A 428 -6.81 33.52 -0.59
N VAL A 429 -5.88 32.95 -1.34
CA VAL A 429 -4.73 32.24 -0.78
C VAL A 429 -3.87 33.17 0.07
N ASN A 430 -3.61 34.38 -0.41
CA ASN A 430 -2.84 35.40 0.31
C ASN A 430 -3.58 35.94 1.55
N GLY A 431 -4.90 35.83 1.60
CA GLY A 431 -5.73 36.26 2.74
C GLY A 431 -5.75 35.24 3.90
N LEU A 432 -5.34 34.01 3.66
CA LEU A 432 -5.33 32.97 4.70
C LEU A 432 -4.24 33.27 5.76
N ARG A 433 -4.54 32.90 7.01
CA ARG A 433 -3.69 33.17 8.19
C ARG A 433 -3.24 31.91 8.90
N LEU A 434 -4.04 30.86 8.85
CA LEU A 434 -3.76 29.56 9.48
C LEU A 434 -3.23 28.55 8.47
N PHE A 435 -3.76 28.58 7.22
CA PHE A 435 -3.21 27.76 6.16
C PHE A 435 -1.90 28.35 5.64
N GLY A 436 -0.78 27.68 5.89
CA GLY A 436 0.51 28.09 5.35
C GLY A 436 0.58 27.92 3.82
N ILE A 437 1.10 28.90 3.09
CA ILE A 437 1.38 28.77 1.66
C ILE A 437 2.62 27.89 1.52
N GLY A 438 2.43 26.64 1.07
CA GLY A 438 3.55 25.70 1.01
C GLY A 438 3.25 24.48 0.16
N ALA A 439 4.29 23.95 -0.44
CA ALA A 439 4.25 22.65 -1.10
C ALA A 439 4.18 21.53 -0.05
N SER A 440 3.82 20.30 -0.49
CA SER A 440 3.65 19.14 0.37
C SER A 440 2.27 19.05 1.07
N TRP A 441 2.13 18.09 1.96
CA TRP A 441 0.93 17.77 2.74
C TRP A 441 1.21 16.59 3.67
N GLY A 442 0.28 16.27 4.56
CA GLY A 442 0.34 15.09 5.42
C GLY A 442 1.07 15.32 6.75
N GLY A 443 1.48 16.56 7.03
CA GLY A 443 1.97 17.01 8.33
C GLY A 443 0.84 17.34 9.30
N TYR A 444 1.18 17.86 10.46
CA TYR A 444 0.23 18.32 11.48
C TYR A 444 -0.38 19.68 11.14
N GLU A 445 0.30 20.48 10.33
CA GLU A 445 -0.07 21.84 9.93
C GLU A 445 -1.00 21.84 8.70
N SER A 446 -1.91 22.83 8.63
CA SER A 446 -2.72 23.09 7.45
C SER A 446 -1.95 23.86 6.41
N LEU A 447 -2.03 23.42 5.16
CA LEU A 447 -1.33 24.01 4.02
C LEU A 447 -2.28 24.34 2.87
N VAL A 448 -1.91 25.36 2.09
CA VAL A 448 -2.63 25.76 0.87
C VAL A 448 -1.65 25.95 -0.29
N THR A 449 -2.09 25.62 -1.49
CA THR A 449 -1.36 25.86 -2.73
C THR A 449 -2.34 26.20 -3.84
N LEU A 450 -2.05 27.24 -4.64
CA LEU A 450 -2.62 27.36 -5.97
C LEU A 450 -2.06 26.22 -6.81
N ALA A 451 -2.93 25.43 -7.40
CA ALA A 451 -2.54 24.25 -8.14
C ALA A 451 -2.85 24.44 -9.62
N GLU A 452 -1.82 24.37 -10.43
CA GLU A 452 -1.98 24.25 -11.87
C GLU A 452 -2.07 22.75 -12.22
N VAL A 453 -3.18 22.35 -12.79
CA VAL A 453 -3.26 21.04 -13.42
C VAL A 453 -2.47 21.14 -14.71
N GLY A 454 -1.26 20.58 -14.69
CA GLY A 454 -0.38 20.57 -15.85
C GLY A 454 -1.01 19.92 -17.07
N GLU A 455 -0.35 19.98 -18.20
CA GLU A 455 -0.80 19.35 -19.44
C GLU A 455 -1.23 17.91 -19.21
N ARG A 456 -2.52 17.65 -19.38
CA ARG A 456 -3.09 16.31 -19.40
C ARG A 456 -3.37 15.93 -20.84
N SER A 457 -2.80 14.82 -21.29
CA SER A 457 -2.91 14.39 -22.68
C SER A 457 -4.26 13.71 -22.99
N THR A 458 -4.97 13.25 -21.96
CA THR A 458 -6.17 12.41 -22.12
C THR A 458 -7.39 12.91 -21.33
N SER A 459 -7.23 13.94 -20.50
CA SER A 459 -8.31 14.50 -19.69
C SER A 459 -8.63 15.92 -20.14
N PRO A 460 -9.90 16.36 -20.12
CA PRO A 460 -10.26 17.72 -20.48
C PRO A 460 -9.56 18.73 -19.56
N ALA A 461 -9.25 19.90 -20.12
CA ALA A 461 -8.77 21.04 -19.35
C ALA A 461 -9.78 21.39 -18.25
N LEU A 462 -9.29 21.68 -17.06
CA LEU A 462 -10.16 22.15 -15.98
C LEU A 462 -10.58 23.59 -16.19
N PRO A 463 -11.83 23.93 -15.95
CA PRO A 463 -12.22 25.32 -15.85
C PRO A 463 -11.65 25.93 -14.57
N GLY A 464 -10.86 26.99 -14.69
CA GLY A 464 -10.47 27.85 -13.59
C GLY A 464 -9.24 27.40 -12.78
N THR A 465 -8.88 28.23 -11.82
CA THR A 465 -7.76 28.03 -10.90
C THR A 465 -8.16 27.07 -9.80
N LEU A 466 -7.34 26.07 -9.54
CA LEU A 466 -7.55 25.07 -8.50
C LEU A 466 -6.80 25.46 -7.25
N VAL A 467 -7.47 25.39 -6.10
CA VAL A 467 -6.85 25.51 -4.79
C VAL A 467 -6.78 24.13 -4.14
N ARG A 468 -5.59 23.71 -3.77
CA ARG A 468 -5.39 22.49 -2.97
C ARG A 468 -5.21 22.87 -1.51
N LEU A 469 -5.99 22.25 -0.64
CA LEU A 469 -5.86 22.33 0.81
C LEU A 469 -5.35 21.01 1.37
N HIS A 470 -4.45 21.10 2.32
CA HIS A 470 -4.22 20.06 3.31
C HIS A 470 -4.77 20.54 4.65
N VAL A 471 -5.76 19.85 5.18
CA VAL A 471 -6.36 20.13 6.49
C VAL A 471 -5.57 19.40 7.56
N GLY A 472 -4.89 20.16 8.39
CA GLY A 472 -4.04 19.69 9.47
C GLY A 472 -4.80 19.23 10.72
N LEU A 473 -4.14 19.36 11.87
CA LEU A 473 -4.67 18.91 13.18
C LEU A 473 -5.18 20.06 14.05
N GLU A 474 -5.23 21.27 13.53
CA GLU A 474 -5.78 22.46 14.21
C GLU A 474 -7.28 22.30 14.47
N ASP A 475 -7.87 23.16 15.30
CA ASP A 475 -9.31 23.20 15.49
C ASP A 475 -10.04 23.54 14.19
N VAL A 476 -10.93 22.67 13.76
CA VAL A 476 -11.62 22.79 12.47
C VAL A 476 -12.48 24.05 12.36
N GLY A 477 -13.09 24.51 13.47
CA GLY A 477 -13.86 25.74 13.50
C GLY A 477 -12.97 26.97 13.28
N SER A 478 -11.73 26.95 13.76
CA SER A 478 -10.73 27.99 13.48
C SER A 478 -10.34 27.99 12.01
N LEU A 479 -10.12 26.82 11.41
CA LEU A 479 -9.82 26.70 9.98
C LEU A 479 -10.98 27.20 9.11
N GLN A 480 -12.22 26.87 9.46
CA GLN A 480 -13.40 27.39 8.74
C GLN A 480 -13.52 28.91 8.80
N ARG A 481 -13.26 29.51 9.96
CA ARG A 481 -13.25 30.98 10.09
C ARG A 481 -12.15 31.63 9.26
N ASP A 482 -11.00 30.98 9.16
CA ASP A 482 -9.89 31.47 8.34
C ASP A 482 -10.22 31.42 6.84
N LEU A 483 -10.82 30.32 6.38
CA LEU A 483 -11.33 30.21 5.01
C LEU A 483 -12.42 31.23 4.72
N ASP A 484 -13.40 31.39 5.65
CA ASP A 484 -14.52 32.32 5.45
C ASP A 484 -14.05 33.78 5.37
N GLN A 485 -13.09 34.20 6.18
CA GLN A 485 -12.56 35.56 6.08
C GLN A 485 -11.78 35.79 4.79
N ALA A 486 -11.06 34.77 4.27
CA ALA A 486 -10.31 34.86 3.04
C ALA A 486 -11.21 34.89 1.79
N PHE A 487 -12.41 34.27 1.80
CA PHE A 487 -13.40 34.42 0.72
C PHE A 487 -13.99 35.84 0.60
N ARG A 488 -13.88 36.66 1.67
CA ARG A 488 -14.38 38.04 1.71
C ARG A 488 -13.29 39.08 1.35
N ALA A 489 -12.04 38.66 1.24
CA ALA A 489 -10.95 39.54 0.88
C ALA A 489 -10.88 39.76 -0.64
#